data_d951ae7a52604a09f1784287c0caf039
#
_entry.id   d951ae7a52604a09f1784287c0caf039
#
_cell.length_a   1.000
_cell.length_b   1.000
_cell.length_c   1.000
_cell.angle_alpha   90.00
_cell.angle_beta   90.00
_cell.angle_gamma   90.00
#
_symmetry.space_group_name_H-M   'P 1'
#
loop_
_entity.id
_entity.type
_entity.pdbx_description
1 polymer ?
#
loop_
_entity_poly.entity_id
_entity_poly.type
_entity_poly.pdbx_seq_one_letter_code
_entity_poly.pdbx_strand_id
1 'polypeptide(L)'
;MDMEQKQADLIDHFSNRAASLDGPQLADLVLDATSHPSLFAFSEILSLPNIAKLEGTQYSAPLHLLRLFAYGAWSDYKSNAGYLPELSPDQIRKLKQLSVLSLAESNKVLPYDQLMQELDVSNVRELEDFLINECMYSGIVRGKLNQSRRCFEVQFAAGRDLRPEQLNDMIQTLTGWLGTSDSVLHLIQENIKWADTTSEANKKHRKEAEDKVEQVKKSVKKAATNSIVAREADMLDFFFGVQHFRFQDLL
;
A
#
# COMPACT_ATOMS: atom_id res chain seq x y z
N MET A 1 -25.67 -0.07 9.74
CA MET A 1 -25.12 1.29 9.90
C MET A 1 -23.63 1.10 10.10
N ASP A 2 -22.83 1.69 9.23
CA ASP A 2 -21.38 1.52 9.25
C ASP A 2 -20.79 2.21 10.49
N MET A 3 -19.68 1.71 11.01
CA MET A 3 -19.05 2.27 12.22
C MET A 3 -18.64 3.73 12.01
N GLU A 4 -18.18 4.05 10.81
CA GLU A 4 -17.79 5.41 10.40
C GLU A 4 -18.98 6.38 10.48
N GLN A 5 -20.17 5.98 10.01
CA GLN A 5 -21.37 6.81 10.08
C GLN A 5 -21.78 7.13 11.53
N LYS A 6 -21.68 6.12 12.42
CA LYS A 6 -21.99 6.33 13.85
C LYS A 6 -20.97 7.27 14.50
N GLN A 7 -19.70 7.21 14.12
CA GLN A 7 -18.68 8.13 14.60
C GLN A 7 -19.00 9.56 14.16
N ALA A 8 -19.29 9.76 12.86
CA ALA A 8 -19.63 11.08 12.32
C ALA A 8 -20.84 11.69 13.05
N ASP A 9 -21.92 10.94 13.21
CA ASP A 9 -23.12 11.40 13.90
C ASP A 9 -22.85 11.80 15.36
N LEU A 10 -21.97 11.07 16.06
CA LEU A 10 -21.58 11.37 17.42
C LEU A 10 -20.68 12.61 17.49
N ILE A 11 -19.72 12.74 16.60
CA ILE A 11 -18.85 13.92 16.51
C ILE A 11 -19.70 15.17 16.26
N ASP A 12 -20.60 15.13 15.30
CA ASP A 12 -21.53 16.23 15.02
C ASP A 12 -22.40 16.59 16.23
N HIS A 13 -22.91 15.58 16.93
CA HIS A 13 -23.71 15.80 18.15
C HIS A 13 -22.91 16.51 19.24
N PHE A 14 -21.70 16.06 19.56
CA PHE A 14 -20.84 16.66 20.57
C PHE A 14 -20.33 18.03 20.13
N SER A 15 -19.97 18.22 18.88
CA SER A 15 -19.48 19.48 18.31
C SER A 15 -20.58 20.56 18.34
N ASN A 16 -21.81 20.23 17.96
CA ASN A 16 -22.94 21.15 17.99
C ASN A 16 -23.30 21.57 19.43
N ARG A 17 -23.24 20.64 20.40
CA ARG A 17 -23.42 20.95 21.81
C ARG A 17 -22.29 21.82 22.35
N ALA A 18 -21.04 21.52 22.03
CA ALA A 18 -19.87 22.28 22.46
C ALA A 18 -19.85 23.70 21.91
N ALA A 19 -20.37 23.93 20.69
CA ALA A 19 -20.47 25.28 20.12
C ALA A 19 -21.42 26.21 20.88
N SER A 20 -22.41 25.66 21.59
CA SER A 20 -23.42 26.43 22.35
C SER A 20 -23.12 26.56 23.84
N LEU A 21 -22.07 25.91 24.34
CA LEU A 21 -21.75 25.86 25.77
C LEU A 21 -20.44 26.59 26.06
N ASP A 22 -20.33 27.14 27.28
CA ASP A 22 -19.15 27.83 27.78
C ASP A 22 -18.85 27.45 29.26
N GLY A 23 -17.60 27.64 29.69
CA GLY A 23 -17.16 27.47 31.07
C GLY A 23 -17.37 26.04 31.63
N PRO A 24 -18.02 25.90 32.79
CA PRO A 24 -18.16 24.62 33.48
C PRO A 24 -18.98 23.61 32.69
N GLN A 25 -20.02 24.04 31.95
CA GLN A 25 -20.86 23.16 31.17
C GLN A 25 -20.09 22.54 29.98
N LEU A 26 -19.15 23.30 29.43
CA LEU A 26 -18.27 22.80 28.38
C LEU A 26 -17.26 21.80 28.96
N ALA A 27 -16.76 22.00 30.15
CA ALA A 27 -15.89 21.07 30.87
C ALA A 27 -16.60 19.71 31.12
N ASP A 28 -17.86 19.77 31.60
CA ASP A 28 -18.68 18.57 31.80
C ASP A 28 -18.95 17.83 30.48
N LEU A 29 -19.21 18.57 29.39
CA LEU A 29 -19.38 17.97 28.06
C LEU A 29 -18.12 17.24 27.59
N VAL A 30 -16.93 17.79 27.84
CA VAL A 30 -15.66 17.14 27.51
C VAL A 30 -15.49 15.83 28.30
N LEU A 31 -15.87 15.82 29.59
CA LEU A 31 -15.84 14.62 30.40
C LEU A 31 -16.83 13.54 29.85
N ASP A 32 -18.04 13.97 29.48
CA ASP A 32 -19.04 13.10 28.85
C ASP A 32 -18.50 12.51 27.51
N ALA A 33 -17.91 13.33 26.64
CA ALA A 33 -17.35 12.90 25.37
C ALA A 33 -16.22 11.88 25.56
N THR A 34 -15.30 12.14 26.51
CA THR A 34 -14.20 11.21 26.81
C THR A 34 -14.67 9.90 27.44
N SER A 35 -15.80 9.90 28.13
CA SER A 35 -16.41 8.72 28.75
C SER A 35 -17.30 7.92 27.78
N HIS A 36 -17.75 8.52 26.67
CA HIS A 36 -18.71 7.91 25.76
C HIS A 36 -18.14 6.66 25.06
N PRO A 37 -18.74 5.47 25.17
CA PRO A 37 -18.14 4.19 24.76
C PRO A 37 -17.86 4.07 23.26
N SER A 38 -18.61 4.79 22.43
CA SER A 38 -18.52 4.66 20.96
C SER A 38 -17.82 5.85 20.27
N LEU A 39 -17.28 6.83 20.99
CA LEU A 39 -16.57 7.96 20.40
C LEU A 39 -15.07 7.76 20.49
N PHE A 40 -14.36 7.69 19.36
CA PHE A 40 -12.93 7.41 19.26
C PHE A 40 -12.12 8.52 18.55
N ALA A 41 -12.79 9.54 18.00
CA ALA A 41 -12.16 10.69 17.37
C ALA A 41 -12.59 11.98 18.13
N PHE A 42 -11.61 12.81 18.46
CA PHE A 42 -11.77 13.98 19.33
C PHE A 42 -11.20 15.26 18.71
N SER A 43 -10.48 15.16 17.58
CA SER A 43 -9.78 16.30 16.96
C SER A 43 -10.73 17.40 16.52
N GLU A 44 -11.91 17.06 16.01
CA GLU A 44 -12.92 18.02 15.59
C GLU A 44 -13.48 18.79 16.79
N ILE A 45 -13.77 18.10 17.88
CA ILE A 45 -14.20 18.72 19.14
C ILE A 45 -13.10 19.63 19.67
N LEU A 46 -11.84 19.16 19.65
CA LEU A 46 -10.67 19.89 20.11
C LEU A 46 -10.41 21.18 19.30
N SER A 47 -10.76 21.18 18.01
CA SER A 47 -10.57 22.33 17.10
C SER A 47 -11.57 23.47 17.32
N LEU A 48 -12.61 23.26 18.13
CA LEU A 48 -13.62 24.27 18.37
C LEU A 48 -13.05 25.47 19.15
N PRO A 49 -13.37 26.72 18.77
CA PRO A 49 -12.83 27.92 19.38
C PRO A 49 -13.24 28.06 20.87
N ASN A 50 -14.39 27.51 21.26
CA ASN A 50 -14.84 27.54 22.67
C ASN A 50 -13.99 26.58 23.52
N ILE A 51 -13.57 25.43 23.00
CA ILE A 51 -12.66 24.51 23.69
C ILE A 51 -11.28 25.18 23.89
N ALA A 52 -10.77 25.86 22.86
CA ALA A 52 -9.50 26.59 22.98
C ALA A 52 -9.52 27.68 24.07
N LYS A 53 -10.66 28.31 24.32
CA LYS A 53 -10.83 29.31 25.40
C LYS A 53 -10.70 28.74 26.83
N LEU A 54 -10.82 27.42 27.00
CA LEU A 54 -10.59 26.77 28.31
C LEU A 54 -9.11 26.79 28.72
N GLU A 55 -8.19 27.02 27.76
CA GLU A 55 -6.77 27.12 28.05
C GLU A 55 -6.45 28.30 28.95
N GLY A 56 -5.71 28.06 30.03
CA GLY A 56 -5.39 29.12 31.03
C GLY A 56 -6.50 29.44 32.02
N THR A 57 -7.65 28.76 31.94
CA THR A 57 -8.71 28.89 32.95
C THR A 57 -8.62 27.78 34.01
N GLN A 58 -9.43 27.87 35.07
CA GLN A 58 -9.58 26.79 36.06
C GLN A 58 -10.10 25.47 35.46
N TYR A 59 -10.60 25.50 34.21
CA TYR A 59 -11.13 24.36 33.47
C TYR A 59 -10.12 23.79 32.43
N SER A 60 -8.84 24.10 32.60
CA SER A 60 -7.79 23.58 31.70
C SER A 60 -7.57 22.06 31.83
N ALA A 61 -7.88 21.46 33.00
CA ALA A 61 -7.71 20.02 33.22
C ALA A 61 -8.53 19.13 32.24
N PRO A 62 -9.83 19.37 31.99
CA PRO A 62 -10.59 18.70 30.94
C PRO A 62 -10.01 18.88 29.52
N LEU A 63 -9.46 20.06 29.21
CA LEU A 63 -8.81 20.28 27.90
C LEU A 63 -7.57 19.41 27.75
N HIS A 64 -6.72 19.31 28.78
CA HIS A 64 -5.55 18.41 28.75
C HIS A 64 -5.96 16.94 28.62
N LEU A 65 -7.08 16.59 29.30
CA LEU A 65 -7.66 15.25 29.15
C LEU A 65 -8.11 14.97 27.70
N LEU A 66 -8.82 15.92 27.09
CA LEU A 66 -9.27 15.79 25.69
C LEU A 66 -8.08 15.66 24.74
N ARG A 67 -7.01 16.45 24.93
CA ARG A 67 -5.75 16.31 24.14
C ARG A 67 -5.11 14.93 24.32
N LEU A 68 -5.14 14.38 25.54
CA LEU A 68 -4.64 13.04 25.81
C LEU A 68 -5.44 11.98 25.04
N PHE A 69 -6.78 12.10 25.05
CA PHE A 69 -7.65 11.16 24.34
C PHE A 69 -7.51 11.29 22.81
N ALA A 70 -7.30 12.50 22.28
CA ALA A 70 -7.06 12.70 20.86
C ALA A 70 -5.72 12.08 20.41
N TYR A 71 -4.63 12.36 21.12
CA TYR A 71 -3.28 12.10 20.62
C TYR A 71 -2.40 11.23 21.50
N GLY A 72 -2.73 11.09 22.79
CA GLY A 72 -1.90 10.39 23.78
C GLY A 72 -2.23 8.90 23.91
N ALA A 73 -1.45 8.19 24.68
CA ALA A 73 -1.59 6.79 25.03
C ALA A 73 -1.73 6.59 26.53
N TRP A 74 -2.02 5.36 26.96
CA TRP A 74 -2.09 5.02 28.40
C TRP A 74 -0.75 5.26 29.11
N SER A 75 0.36 4.98 28.46
CA SER A 75 1.71 5.27 28.96
C SER A 75 1.93 6.77 29.21
N ASP A 76 1.39 7.65 28.34
CA ASP A 76 1.47 9.10 28.51
C ASP A 76 0.68 9.57 29.74
N TYR A 77 -0.50 8.99 29.97
CA TYR A 77 -1.27 9.27 31.17
C TYR A 77 -0.49 8.90 32.44
N LYS A 78 0.10 7.71 32.49
CA LYS A 78 0.90 7.26 33.64
C LYS A 78 2.10 8.17 33.91
N SER A 79 2.76 8.62 32.87
CA SER A 79 3.90 9.53 32.98
C SER A 79 3.51 10.93 33.50
N ASN A 80 2.27 11.34 33.25
CA ASN A 80 1.75 12.68 33.60
C ASN A 80 0.64 12.64 34.64
N ALA A 81 0.46 11.56 35.37
CA ALA A 81 -0.64 11.35 36.31
C ALA A 81 -0.74 12.45 37.41
N GLY A 82 0.36 13.13 37.71
CA GLY A 82 0.36 14.22 38.69
C GLY A 82 -0.29 15.53 38.21
N TYR A 83 -0.50 15.69 36.89
CA TYR A 83 -1.05 16.92 36.28
C TYR A 83 -2.43 16.71 35.65
N LEU A 84 -2.86 15.47 35.51
CA LEU A 84 -4.12 15.09 34.90
C LEU A 84 -5.14 14.69 35.97
N PRO A 85 -6.44 14.87 35.73
CA PRO A 85 -7.47 14.41 36.64
C PRO A 85 -7.49 12.88 36.71
N GLU A 86 -7.98 12.34 37.83
CA GLU A 86 -8.23 10.92 37.96
C GLU A 86 -9.26 10.45 36.92
N LEU A 87 -8.93 9.38 36.18
CA LEU A 87 -9.79 8.83 35.16
C LEU A 87 -10.85 7.89 35.77
N SER A 88 -12.07 7.97 35.26
CA SER A 88 -13.08 6.97 35.54
C SER A 88 -12.69 5.61 34.94
N PRO A 89 -13.23 4.47 35.45
CA PRO A 89 -12.96 3.13 34.88
C PRO A 89 -13.26 3.04 33.38
N ASP A 90 -14.30 3.75 32.91
CA ASP A 90 -14.68 3.77 31.49
C ASP A 90 -13.67 4.56 30.65
N GLN A 91 -13.16 5.66 31.18
CA GLN A 91 -12.10 6.44 30.55
C GLN A 91 -10.78 5.66 30.49
N ILE A 92 -10.41 4.93 31.54
CA ILE A 92 -9.23 4.04 31.54
C ILE A 92 -9.36 2.99 30.45
N ARG A 93 -10.50 2.32 30.37
CA ARG A 93 -10.78 1.32 29.35
C ARG A 93 -10.62 1.90 27.95
N LYS A 94 -11.25 3.05 27.71
CA LYS A 94 -11.20 3.74 26.44
C LYS A 94 -9.77 4.18 26.07
N LEU A 95 -9.01 4.75 27.01
CA LEU A 95 -7.64 5.17 26.74
C LEU A 95 -6.74 3.97 26.38
N LYS A 96 -6.94 2.82 27.03
CA LYS A 96 -6.28 1.57 26.66
C LYS A 96 -6.69 1.10 25.26
N GLN A 97 -7.97 1.20 24.86
CA GLN A 97 -8.42 0.92 23.50
C GLN A 97 -7.73 1.83 22.46
N LEU A 98 -7.66 3.13 22.75
CA LEU A 98 -6.96 4.11 21.91
C LEU A 98 -5.46 3.81 21.80
N SER A 99 -4.83 3.32 22.86
CA SER A 99 -3.42 2.88 22.83
C SER A 99 -3.21 1.68 21.88
N VAL A 100 -4.13 0.71 21.88
CA VAL A 100 -4.10 -0.40 20.91
C VAL A 100 -4.24 0.10 19.47
N LEU A 101 -5.14 1.08 19.22
CA LEU A 101 -5.30 1.69 17.89
C LEU A 101 -4.02 2.37 17.42
N SER A 102 -3.34 3.13 18.30
CA SER A 102 -2.06 3.79 17.96
C SER A 102 -0.95 2.79 17.61
N LEU A 103 -0.88 1.67 18.32
CA LEU A 103 0.08 0.60 17.99
C LEU A 103 -0.27 -0.09 16.67
N ALA A 104 -1.56 -0.29 16.40
CA ALA A 104 -2.07 -0.92 15.19
C ALA A 104 -1.89 -0.05 13.93
N GLU A 105 -1.81 1.27 14.08
CA GLU A 105 -1.52 2.21 12.99
C GLU A 105 -0.13 1.95 12.39
N SER A 106 0.86 1.75 13.25
CA SER A 106 2.26 1.59 12.83
C SER A 106 2.63 0.15 12.47
N ASN A 107 1.99 -0.83 13.10
CA ASN A 107 2.40 -2.23 13.00
C ASN A 107 1.20 -3.16 12.77
N LYS A 108 1.32 -4.04 11.77
CA LYS A 108 0.31 -5.09 11.51
C LYS A 108 0.42 -6.28 12.46
N VAL A 109 1.56 -6.46 13.11
CA VAL A 109 1.82 -7.54 14.07
C VAL A 109 2.25 -6.91 15.37
N LEU A 110 1.45 -7.09 16.41
CA LEU A 110 1.68 -6.53 17.74
C LEU A 110 2.12 -7.64 18.70
N PRO A 111 3.39 -7.66 19.14
CA PRO A 111 3.87 -8.61 20.14
C PRO A 111 3.13 -8.44 21.46
N TYR A 112 2.81 -9.53 22.14
CA TYR A 112 2.13 -9.48 23.44
C TYR A 112 2.93 -8.72 24.49
N ASP A 113 4.24 -8.87 24.50
CA ASP A 113 5.10 -8.20 25.47
C ASP A 113 5.03 -6.66 25.33
N GLN A 114 4.96 -6.15 24.08
CA GLN A 114 4.76 -4.73 23.81
C GLN A 114 3.37 -4.25 24.25
N LEU A 115 2.32 -5.01 23.93
CA LEU A 115 0.95 -4.69 24.34
C LEU A 115 0.79 -4.72 25.86
N MET A 116 1.38 -5.71 26.55
CA MET A 116 1.34 -5.81 28.00
C MET A 116 2.03 -4.64 28.68
N GLN A 117 3.17 -4.22 28.13
CA GLN A 117 3.89 -3.07 28.65
C GLN A 117 3.11 -1.76 28.45
N GLU A 118 2.55 -1.55 27.25
CA GLU A 118 1.82 -0.33 26.92
C GLU A 118 0.50 -0.23 27.72
N LEU A 119 -0.23 -1.34 27.86
CA LEU A 119 -1.52 -1.37 28.56
C LEU A 119 -1.40 -1.59 30.07
N ASP A 120 -0.17 -1.78 30.58
CA ASP A 120 0.09 -2.09 31.99
C ASP A 120 -0.72 -3.31 32.46
N VAL A 121 -0.55 -4.41 31.75
CA VAL A 121 -1.19 -5.70 32.02
C VAL A 121 -0.11 -6.73 32.29
N SER A 122 -0.21 -7.45 33.38
CA SER A 122 0.82 -8.44 33.81
C SER A 122 0.53 -9.88 33.31
N ASN A 123 -0.71 -10.15 32.87
CA ASN A 123 -1.16 -11.49 32.51
C ASN A 123 -1.59 -11.55 31.03
N VAL A 124 -1.07 -12.52 30.30
CA VAL A 124 -1.43 -12.75 28.88
C VAL A 124 -2.94 -13.00 28.72
N ARG A 125 -3.56 -13.72 29.64
CA ARG A 125 -5.01 -13.98 29.57
C ARG A 125 -5.83 -12.71 29.71
N GLU A 126 -5.45 -11.84 30.64
CA GLU A 126 -6.08 -10.53 30.80
C GLU A 126 -5.93 -9.66 29.55
N LEU A 127 -4.76 -9.71 28.91
CA LEU A 127 -4.52 -9.05 27.62
C LEU A 127 -5.44 -9.58 26.53
N GLU A 128 -5.51 -10.90 26.37
CA GLU A 128 -6.37 -11.55 25.36
C GLU A 128 -7.84 -11.26 25.61
N ASP A 129 -8.30 -11.36 26.86
CA ASP A 129 -9.67 -11.01 27.24
C ASP A 129 -9.99 -9.54 26.94
N PHE A 130 -9.06 -8.61 27.19
CA PHE A 130 -9.22 -7.21 26.84
C PHE A 130 -9.28 -7.01 25.32
N LEU A 131 -8.37 -7.61 24.55
CA LEU A 131 -8.38 -7.51 23.09
C LEU A 131 -9.67 -8.06 22.48
N ILE A 132 -10.17 -9.18 22.98
CA ILE A 132 -11.41 -9.79 22.49
C ILE A 132 -12.62 -8.96 22.89
N ASN A 133 -12.80 -8.70 24.17
CA ASN A 133 -14.04 -8.12 24.69
C ASN A 133 -14.14 -6.62 24.42
N GLU A 134 -13.03 -5.89 24.60
CA GLU A 134 -13.06 -4.43 24.54
C GLU A 134 -12.66 -3.89 23.15
N CYS A 135 -11.81 -4.60 22.40
CA CYS A 135 -11.34 -4.09 21.11
C CYS A 135 -12.03 -4.78 19.92
N MET A 136 -12.16 -6.12 19.93
CA MET A 136 -12.74 -6.84 18.79
C MET A 136 -14.26 -6.81 18.80
N TYR A 137 -14.91 -7.03 19.96
CA TYR A 137 -16.37 -6.96 20.05
C TYR A 137 -16.92 -5.55 19.86
N SER A 138 -16.18 -4.51 20.28
CA SER A 138 -16.54 -3.11 19.98
C SER A 138 -16.36 -2.76 18.48
N GLY A 139 -15.68 -3.63 17.71
CA GLY A 139 -15.46 -3.46 16.29
C GLY A 139 -14.36 -2.46 15.92
N ILE A 140 -13.64 -1.89 16.89
CA ILE A 140 -12.56 -0.93 16.63
C ILE A 140 -11.31 -1.60 16.06
N VAL A 141 -11.08 -2.89 16.35
CA VAL A 141 -9.99 -3.68 15.79
C VAL A 141 -10.52 -5.03 15.33
N ARG A 142 -10.04 -5.52 14.18
CA ARG A 142 -10.23 -6.90 13.74
C ARG A 142 -8.87 -7.54 13.51
N GLY A 143 -8.71 -8.78 13.95
CA GLY A 143 -7.43 -9.46 13.85
C GLY A 143 -7.51 -10.91 14.33
N LYS A 144 -6.33 -11.51 14.46
CA LYS A 144 -6.15 -12.89 14.94
C LYS A 144 -5.16 -12.93 16.09
N LEU A 145 -5.51 -13.58 17.17
CA LEU A 145 -4.61 -13.89 18.26
C LEU A 145 -3.76 -15.12 17.88
N ASN A 146 -2.46 -14.97 17.89
CA ASN A 146 -1.51 -16.06 17.63
C ASN A 146 -0.72 -16.35 18.89
N GLN A 147 -1.26 -17.27 19.72
CA GLN A 147 -0.68 -17.63 21.01
C GLN A 147 0.71 -18.29 20.88
N SER A 148 0.91 -19.10 19.84
CA SER A 148 2.21 -19.77 19.63
C SER A 148 3.34 -18.78 19.30
N ARG A 149 3.01 -17.69 18.61
CA ARG A 149 3.95 -16.60 18.30
C ARG A 149 3.87 -15.44 19.29
N ARG A 150 2.98 -15.51 20.27
CA ARG A 150 2.73 -14.45 21.25
C ARG A 150 2.52 -13.09 20.60
N CYS A 151 1.61 -13.02 19.62
CA CYS A 151 1.31 -11.77 18.93
C CYS A 151 -0.18 -11.67 18.53
N PHE A 152 -0.63 -10.44 18.34
CA PHE A 152 -1.90 -10.10 17.73
C PHE A 152 -1.67 -9.61 16.31
N GLU A 153 -2.22 -10.32 15.33
CA GLU A 153 -2.13 -9.98 13.89
C GLU A 153 -3.32 -9.11 13.50
N VAL A 154 -3.09 -7.83 13.29
CA VAL A 154 -4.13 -6.84 12.96
C VAL A 154 -4.48 -6.94 11.48
N GLN A 155 -5.77 -7.09 11.20
CA GLN A 155 -6.34 -7.07 9.85
C GLN A 155 -7.01 -5.73 9.52
N PHE A 156 -7.64 -5.13 10.52
CA PHE A 156 -8.28 -3.83 10.43
C PHE A 156 -8.19 -3.14 11.79
N ALA A 157 -7.94 -1.84 11.77
CA ALA A 157 -8.07 -0.98 12.93
C ALA A 157 -8.83 0.29 12.52
N ALA A 158 -9.72 0.76 13.37
CA ALA A 158 -10.40 2.03 13.17
C ALA A 158 -9.38 3.18 13.16
N GLY A 159 -9.62 4.19 12.35
CA GLY A 159 -8.78 5.38 12.34
C GLY A 159 -8.85 6.13 13.67
N ARG A 160 -7.72 6.69 14.07
CA ARG A 160 -7.58 7.58 15.21
C ARG A 160 -7.23 8.98 14.75
N ASP A 161 -7.41 9.98 15.62
CA ASP A 161 -7.00 11.36 15.36
C ASP A 161 -5.50 11.45 15.02
N LEU A 162 -5.19 12.16 13.95
CA LEU A 162 -3.82 12.38 13.49
C LEU A 162 -3.22 13.59 14.18
N ARG A 163 -1.99 13.46 14.65
CA ARG A 163 -1.21 14.62 15.12
C ARG A 163 -0.85 15.51 13.93
N PRO A 164 -0.78 16.85 14.14
CA PRO A 164 -0.41 17.76 13.05
C PRO A 164 0.92 17.41 12.36
N GLU A 165 1.89 16.85 13.11
CA GLU A 165 3.19 16.43 12.58
C GLU A 165 3.05 15.24 11.64
N GLN A 166 2.16 14.28 11.93
CA GLN A 166 1.92 13.08 11.12
C GLN A 166 1.36 13.43 9.74
N LEU A 167 0.63 14.53 9.61
CA LEU A 167 0.08 14.96 8.32
C LEU A 167 1.18 15.24 7.29
N ASN A 168 2.28 15.88 7.72
CA ASN A 168 3.41 16.14 6.84
C ASN A 168 4.09 14.85 6.38
N ASP A 169 4.27 13.88 7.29
CA ASP A 169 4.86 12.58 6.96
C ASP A 169 3.97 11.80 5.98
N MET A 170 2.65 11.87 6.14
CA MET A 170 1.70 11.28 5.20
C MET A 170 1.79 11.92 3.81
N ILE A 171 1.84 13.25 3.73
CA ILE A 171 2.01 13.99 2.47
C ILE A 171 3.31 13.59 1.79
N GLN A 172 4.40 13.51 2.55
CA GLN A 172 5.71 13.09 2.03
C GLN A 172 5.69 11.66 1.51
N THR A 173 5.06 10.75 2.24
CA THR A 173 4.92 9.34 1.84
C THR A 173 4.11 9.21 0.55
N LEU A 174 2.97 9.90 0.44
CA LEU A 174 2.13 9.90 -0.76
C LEU A 174 2.85 10.54 -1.96
N THR A 175 3.61 11.62 -1.74
CA THR A 175 4.42 12.25 -2.78
C THR A 175 5.52 11.31 -3.27
N GLY A 176 6.18 10.60 -2.36
CA GLY A 176 7.16 9.57 -2.72
C GLY A 176 6.54 8.42 -3.52
N TRP A 177 5.35 8.00 -3.15
CA TRP A 177 4.60 6.97 -3.85
C TRP A 177 4.22 7.39 -5.27
N LEU A 178 3.76 8.64 -5.43
CA LEU A 178 3.44 9.21 -6.73
C LEU A 178 4.70 9.25 -7.62
N GLY A 179 5.83 9.76 -7.11
CA GLY A 179 7.08 9.81 -7.85
C GLY A 179 7.60 8.42 -8.26
N THR A 180 7.46 7.42 -7.39
CA THR A 180 7.81 6.03 -7.71
C THR A 180 6.91 5.47 -8.80
N SER A 181 5.61 5.73 -8.74
CA SER A 181 4.64 5.28 -9.74
C SER A 181 4.92 5.89 -11.12
N ASP A 182 5.23 7.18 -11.18
CA ASP A 182 5.61 7.86 -12.41
C ASP A 182 6.92 7.29 -13.00
N SER A 183 7.90 7.02 -12.15
CA SER A 183 9.17 6.41 -12.57
C SER A 183 8.96 5.02 -13.17
N VAL A 184 8.13 4.17 -12.55
CA VAL A 184 7.78 2.85 -13.06
C VAL A 184 7.03 2.95 -14.38
N LEU A 185 6.08 3.88 -14.50
CA LEU A 185 5.34 4.11 -15.74
C LEU A 185 6.29 4.50 -16.88
N HIS A 186 7.23 5.41 -16.61
CA HIS A 186 8.23 5.84 -17.60
C HIS A 186 9.12 4.66 -18.05
N LEU A 187 9.62 3.85 -17.12
CA LEU A 187 10.41 2.65 -17.42
C LEU A 187 9.62 1.64 -18.28
N ILE A 188 8.34 1.44 -17.99
CA ILE A 188 7.49 0.57 -18.81
C ILE A 188 7.36 1.12 -20.23
N GLN A 189 7.13 2.43 -20.38
CA GLN A 189 7.02 3.07 -21.68
C GLN A 189 8.33 2.97 -22.50
N GLU A 190 9.48 3.13 -21.86
CA GLU A 190 10.79 2.97 -22.50
C GLU A 190 11.02 1.50 -22.92
N ASN A 191 10.67 0.55 -22.07
CA ASN A 191 10.78 -0.88 -22.42
C ASN A 191 9.88 -1.26 -23.59
N ILE A 192 8.68 -0.71 -23.68
CA ILE A 192 7.78 -0.92 -24.84
C ILE A 192 8.43 -0.38 -26.11
N LYS A 193 8.92 0.88 -26.10
CA LYS A 193 9.61 1.47 -27.25
C LYS A 193 10.83 0.67 -27.67
N TRP A 194 11.62 0.19 -26.71
CA TRP A 194 12.77 -0.65 -27.00
C TRP A 194 12.35 -2.00 -27.61
N ALA A 195 11.32 -2.64 -27.10
CA ALA A 195 10.78 -3.88 -27.64
C ALA A 195 10.26 -3.69 -29.08
N ASP A 196 9.56 -2.60 -29.36
CA ASP A 196 9.05 -2.27 -30.69
C ASP A 196 10.20 -2.05 -31.69
N THR A 197 11.19 -1.23 -31.32
CA THR A 197 12.37 -0.97 -32.18
C THR A 197 13.17 -2.26 -32.44
N THR A 198 13.35 -3.09 -31.43
CA THR A 198 14.05 -4.39 -31.56
C THR A 198 13.26 -5.36 -32.44
N SER A 199 11.94 -5.39 -32.29
CA SER A 199 11.05 -6.21 -33.13
C SER A 199 11.10 -5.79 -34.59
N GLU A 200 11.09 -4.49 -34.87
CA GLU A 200 11.23 -3.97 -36.26
C GLU A 200 12.60 -4.26 -36.84
N ALA A 201 13.68 -4.08 -36.09
CA ALA A 201 15.03 -4.43 -36.52
C ALA A 201 15.15 -5.93 -36.84
N ASN A 202 14.61 -6.80 -36.01
CA ASN A 202 14.59 -8.24 -36.22
C ASN A 202 13.77 -8.64 -37.46
N LYS A 203 12.62 -8.01 -37.69
CA LYS A 203 11.80 -8.24 -38.90
C LYS A 203 12.56 -7.84 -40.16
N LYS A 204 13.26 -6.69 -40.12
CA LYS A 204 14.09 -6.23 -41.25
C LYS A 204 15.23 -7.20 -41.52
N HIS A 205 15.96 -7.59 -40.49
CA HIS A 205 17.07 -8.55 -40.61
C HIS A 205 16.63 -9.90 -41.17
N ARG A 206 15.44 -10.38 -40.73
CA ARG A 206 14.85 -11.62 -41.24
C ARG A 206 14.50 -11.53 -42.71
N LYS A 207 13.89 -10.41 -43.16
CA LYS A 207 13.61 -10.18 -44.58
C LYS A 207 14.89 -10.15 -45.42
N GLU A 208 15.91 -9.42 -44.95
CA GLU A 208 17.20 -9.37 -45.64
C GLU A 208 17.86 -10.75 -45.75
N ALA A 209 17.73 -11.59 -44.70
CA ALA A 209 18.23 -12.96 -44.75
C ALA A 209 17.41 -13.84 -45.69
N GLU A 210 16.10 -13.75 -45.71
CA GLU A 210 15.22 -14.46 -46.63
C GLU A 210 15.51 -14.07 -48.09
N ASP A 211 15.68 -12.77 -48.39
CA ASP A 211 16.03 -12.26 -49.72
C ASP A 211 17.41 -12.81 -50.18
N LYS A 212 18.40 -12.81 -49.31
CA LYS A 212 19.73 -13.38 -49.61
C LYS A 212 19.65 -14.88 -49.90
N VAL A 213 18.88 -15.64 -49.10
CA VAL A 213 18.66 -17.06 -49.33
C VAL A 213 17.96 -17.30 -50.66
N GLU A 214 16.99 -16.49 -51.03
CA GLU A 214 16.31 -16.61 -52.34
C GLU A 214 17.24 -16.27 -53.50
N GLN A 215 18.08 -15.23 -53.38
CA GLN A 215 19.10 -14.92 -54.38
C GLN A 215 20.11 -16.06 -54.59
N VAL A 216 20.61 -16.65 -53.50
CA VAL A 216 21.51 -17.81 -53.57
C VAL A 216 20.80 -19.01 -54.18
N LYS A 217 19.55 -19.30 -53.84
CA LYS A 217 18.76 -20.38 -54.48
C LYS A 217 18.60 -20.15 -55.98
N LYS A 218 18.34 -18.91 -56.42
CA LYS A 218 18.23 -18.54 -57.84
C LYS A 218 19.56 -18.70 -58.55
N SER A 219 20.69 -18.30 -57.96
CA SER A 219 22.02 -18.46 -58.54
C SER A 219 22.45 -19.92 -58.65
N VAL A 220 22.18 -20.74 -57.62
CA VAL A 220 22.43 -22.18 -57.63
C VAL A 220 21.60 -22.89 -58.71
N LYS A 221 20.30 -22.55 -58.84
CA LYS A 221 19.46 -23.10 -59.93
C LYS A 221 19.99 -22.72 -61.30
N LYS A 222 20.39 -21.47 -61.54
CA LYS A 222 20.99 -21.03 -62.80
C LYS A 222 22.30 -21.79 -63.12
N ALA A 223 23.18 -21.94 -62.12
CA ALA A 223 24.42 -22.67 -62.27
C ALA A 223 24.18 -24.17 -62.60
N ALA A 224 23.20 -24.77 -61.89
CA ALA A 224 22.83 -26.15 -62.20
C ALA A 224 22.25 -26.32 -63.60
N THR A 225 21.38 -25.41 -64.06
CA THR A 225 20.81 -25.39 -65.37
C THR A 225 21.90 -25.22 -66.45
N ASN A 226 22.83 -24.30 -66.29
CA ASN A 226 23.94 -24.05 -67.17
C ASN A 226 24.90 -25.27 -67.25
N SER A 227 25.11 -25.92 -66.10
CA SER A 227 25.94 -27.14 -66.05
C SER A 227 25.28 -28.36 -66.80
N ILE A 228 23.97 -28.44 -66.76
CA ILE A 228 23.22 -29.48 -67.51
C ILE A 228 23.27 -29.16 -68.98
N VAL A 229 23.02 -27.89 -69.40
CA VAL A 229 23.10 -27.46 -70.79
C VAL A 229 24.51 -27.64 -71.34
N ALA A 230 25.57 -27.31 -70.58
CA ALA A 230 26.95 -27.57 -71.00
C ALA A 230 27.25 -29.07 -71.19
N ARG A 231 26.75 -29.95 -70.29
CA ARG A 231 26.91 -31.42 -70.47
C ARG A 231 26.13 -31.96 -71.64
N GLU A 232 24.97 -31.42 -71.95
CA GLU A 232 24.21 -31.80 -73.15
C GLU A 232 24.91 -31.32 -74.42
N ALA A 233 25.50 -30.10 -74.42
CA ALA A 233 26.30 -29.63 -75.56
C ALA A 233 27.56 -30.48 -75.78
N ASP A 234 28.31 -30.78 -74.69
CA ASP A 234 29.48 -31.69 -74.79
C ASP A 234 29.11 -33.07 -75.26
N MET A 235 27.95 -33.62 -74.89
CA MET A 235 27.44 -34.90 -75.39
C MET A 235 27.08 -34.87 -76.90
N LEU A 236 26.45 -33.74 -77.31
CA LEU A 236 26.13 -33.57 -78.75
C LEU A 236 27.38 -33.40 -79.61
N ASP A 237 28.38 -32.62 -79.15
CA ASP A 237 29.66 -32.50 -79.81
C ASP A 237 30.43 -33.87 -79.91
N PHE A 238 30.38 -34.63 -78.83
CA PHE A 238 30.91 -36.00 -78.81
C PHE A 238 30.19 -36.92 -79.82
N PHE A 239 28.86 -36.85 -79.90
CA PHE A 239 28.06 -37.60 -80.82
C PHE A 239 28.31 -37.23 -82.28
N PHE A 240 28.41 -35.89 -82.57
CA PHE A 240 28.75 -35.42 -83.93
C PHE A 240 30.19 -35.76 -84.34
N GLY A 241 31.15 -35.69 -83.41
CA GLY A 241 32.54 -36.07 -83.64
C GLY A 241 32.69 -37.55 -83.96
N VAL A 242 31.93 -38.41 -83.32
CA VAL A 242 31.93 -39.86 -83.55
C VAL A 242 31.29 -40.20 -84.91
N GLN A 243 30.32 -39.42 -85.38
CA GLN A 243 29.76 -39.63 -86.75
C GLN A 243 30.73 -39.16 -87.84
N HIS A 244 31.53 -38.11 -87.59
CA HIS A 244 32.51 -37.64 -88.58
C HIS A 244 33.68 -38.61 -88.73
N PHE A 245 34.11 -39.34 -87.71
CA PHE A 245 35.13 -40.37 -87.77
C PHE A 245 34.68 -41.66 -88.50
N ARG A 246 33.39 -41.95 -88.53
CA ARG A 246 32.84 -43.15 -89.18
C ARG A 246 32.66 -43.02 -90.71
N PHE A 247 32.73 -41.79 -91.26
CA PHE A 247 32.59 -41.49 -92.67
C PHE A 247 33.94 -41.38 -93.40
N GLN A 248 35.07 -41.29 -92.68
CA GLN A 248 36.42 -41.26 -93.32
C GLN A 248 37.06 -42.64 -93.53
N ASP A 249 36.53 -43.69 -92.92
CA ASP A 249 37.04 -45.06 -93.07
C ASP A 249 36.29 -45.90 -94.16
N LEU A 250 35.46 -45.23 -94.99
CA LEU A 250 34.68 -45.88 -96.05
C LEU A 250 34.85 -45.23 -97.43
N LEU A 251 36.09 -44.65 -97.72
CA LEU A 251 36.47 -44.26 -99.08
C LEU A 251 37.81 -44.90 -99.45
#